data_63e60d68d769c2d8a098e36bf404a45e
#
_entry.id   63e60d68d769c2d8a098e36bf404a45e
#
_cell.length_a   1.000
_cell.length_b   1.000
_cell.length_c   1.000
_cell.angle_alpha   90.00
_cell.angle_beta   90.00
_cell.angle_gamma   90.00
#
_symmetry.space_group_name_H-M   'P 1'
#
loop_
_entity.id
_entity.type
_entity.pdbx_description
1 polymer ?
#
loop_
_entity_poly.entity_id
_entity_poly.type
_entity_poly.pdbx_seq_one_letter_code
_entity_poly.pdbx_strand_id
1 'polypeptide(L)'
;MNKRHPKSWNEIKTNDSWSIFKIMGEFVNGYEKMSQIGPSISIFGSARTKPDNKYYLLAKEIATSIVESGYGVITGGGPGIMEAANKGAKEAKGKSVGLCIDLPFEQKESDNKYIDDDKKIEFDYFFVRKVMFMKYAQGFVVMPGGFGTLDELFEAITLIQTTKIEKFPIILVGSSFWSGLIDWIKETLLNKNKTVSEKDMLIFHIVDDKEEVVKILEAFHNDYGLSPNF
;
A
#
# COMPACT_ATOMS: atom_id res chain seq x y z
N MET A 1 28.41 12.24 2.76
CA MET A 1 27.69 12.46 4.04
C MET A 1 27.69 13.96 4.32
N ASN A 2 26.58 14.65 4.08
CA ASN A 2 26.45 16.06 4.45
C ASN A 2 26.40 16.14 5.99
N LYS A 3 27.38 16.84 6.57
CA LYS A 3 27.37 17.14 8.02
C LYS A 3 26.16 18.02 8.30
N ARG A 4 25.18 17.50 9.04
CA ARG A 4 24.06 18.31 9.55
C ARG A 4 24.64 19.35 10.49
N HIS A 5 24.49 20.64 10.17
CA HIS A 5 24.75 21.70 11.13
C HIS A 5 23.72 21.59 12.27
N PRO A 6 24.14 21.52 13.54
CA PRO A 6 23.20 21.50 14.65
C PRO A 6 22.36 22.78 14.66
N LYS A 7 21.04 22.65 14.58
CA LYS A 7 20.11 23.77 14.69
C LYS A 7 19.85 24.07 16.17
N SER A 8 19.70 25.32 16.51
CA SER A 8 19.25 25.69 17.87
C SER A 8 17.80 25.24 18.09
N TRP A 9 17.41 24.98 19.37
CA TRP A 9 16.04 24.63 19.71
C TRP A 9 15.01 25.67 19.28
N ASN A 10 15.37 26.95 19.24
CA ASN A 10 14.48 28.01 18.76
C ASN A 10 14.25 27.95 17.25
N GLU A 11 15.29 27.64 16.47
CA GLU A 11 15.16 27.40 15.01
C GLU A 11 14.31 26.17 14.73
N ILE A 12 14.46 25.09 15.54
CA ILE A 12 13.63 23.90 15.45
C ILE A 12 12.16 24.26 15.68
N LYS A 13 11.83 24.95 16.79
CA LYS A 13 10.47 25.39 17.11
C LYS A 13 9.79 26.15 15.97
N THR A 14 10.48 27.12 15.40
CA THR A 14 9.95 27.95 14.30
C THR A 14 9.69 27.10 13.05
N ASN A 15 10.63 26.22 12.70
CA ASN A 15 10.47 25.33 11.55
C ASN A 15 9.32 24.34 11.76
N ASP A 16 9.17 23.78 12.95
CA ASP A 16 8.11 22.81 13.26
C ASP A 16 6.72 23.45 13.16
N SER A 17 6.57 24.69 13.63
CA SER A 17 5.32 25.44 13.50
C SER A 17 4.89 25.64 12.05
N TRP A 18 5.84 25.94 11.15
CA TRP A 18 5.57 26.07 9.72
C TRP A 18 5.32 24.72 9.04
N SER A 19 5.98 23.66 9.50
CA SER A 19 5.78 22.31 8.97
C SER A 19 4.35 21.81 9.16
N ILE A 20 3.66 22.22 10.22
CA ILE A 20 2.25 21.89 10.47
C ILE A 20 1.37 22.33 9.30
N PHE A 21 1.57 23.53 8.76
CA PHE A 21 0.76 24.03 7.64
C PHE A 21 1.01 23.22 6.36
N LYS A 22 2.24 22.77 6.12
CA LYS A 22 2.54 21.89 5.00
C LYS A 22 1.84 20.53 5.15
N ILE A 23 1.96 19.93 6.33
CA ILE A 23 1.30 18.65 6.66
C ILE A 23 -0.21 18.77 6.46
N MET A 24 -0.84 19.82 6.99
CA MET A 24 -2.27 20.08 6.79
C MET A 24 -2.62 20.23 5.30
N GLY A 25 -1.80 20.96 4.54
CA GLY A 25 -1.98 21.13 3.09
C GLY A 25 -1.94 19.80 2.34
N GLU A 26 -1.01 18.90 2.69
CA GLU A 26 -0.95 17.56 2.09
C GLU A 26 -2.16 16.71 2.46
N PHE A 27 -2.66 16.77 3.71
CA PHE A 27 -3.89 16.08 4.09
C PHE A 27 -5.08 16.60 3.29
N VAL A 28 -5.26 17.92 3.19
CA VAL A 28 -6.37 18.51 2.41
C VAL A 28 -6.31 18.07 0.95
N ASN A 29 -5.15 18.20 0.30
CA ASN A 29 -4.96 17.79 -1.09
C ASN A 29 -5.17 16.27 -1.28
N GLY A 30 -4.66 15.46 -0.37
CA GLY A 30 -4.82 14.02 -0.39
C GLY A 30 -6.28 13.61 -0.26
N TYR A 31 -7.01 14.13 0.72
CA TYR A 31 -8.44 13.85 0.90
C TYR A 31 -9.28 14.31 -0.29
N GLU A 32 -9.04 15.51 -0.80
CA GLU A 32 -9.77 16.03 -1.96
C GLU A 32 -9.62 15.11 -3.18
N LYS A 33 -8.39 14.76 -3.55
CA LYS A 33 -8.12 13.92 -4.70
C LYS A 33 -8.61 12.47 -4.51
N MET A 34 -8.31 11.88 -3.35
CA MET A 34 -8.65 10.49 -3.08
C MET A 34 -10.16 10.25 -2.97
N SER A 35 -10.93 11.21 -2.48
CA SER A 35 -12.40 11.11 -2.40
C SER A 35 -13.07 10.95 -3.76
N GLN A 36 -12.42 11.35 -4.84
CA GLN A 36 -12.93 11.28 -6.21
C GLN A 36 -12.56 9.99 -6.96
N ILE A 37 -11.64 9.19 -6.39
CA ILE A 37 -11.12 7.98 -7.05
C ILE A 37 -12.14 6.85 -7.05
N GLY A 38 -12.94 6.71 -5.99
CA GLY A 38 -13.87 5.61 -5.79
C GLY A 38 -13.19 4.31 -5.34
N PRO A 39 -13.92 3.18 -5.31
CA PRO A 39 -13.41 1.93 -4.77
C PRO A 39 -12.14 1.47 -5.49
N SER A 40 -11.08 1.21 -4.73
CA SER A 40 -9.77 0.86 -5.28
C SER A 40 -9.01 -0.08 -4.35
N ILE A 41 -8.16 -0.92 -4.92
CA ILE A 41 -7.32 -1.89 -4.20
C ILE A 41 -5.87 -1.39 -4.24
N SER A 42 -5.21 -1.38 -3.09
CA SER A 42 -3.80 -1.04 -3.00
C SER A 42 -2.91 -2.25 -3.25
N ILE A 43 -1.92 -2.11 -4.12
CA ILE A 43 -0.94 -3.15 -4.42
C ILE A 43 0.45 -2.68 -3.99
N PHE A 44 1.06 -3.43 -3.07
CA PHE A 44 2.39 -3.18 -2.53
C PHE A 44 3.37 -4.27 -2.96
N GLY A 45 4.63 -3.92 -3.06
CA GLY A 45 5.70 -4.87 -3.36
C GLY A 45 7.03 -4.18 -3.64
N SER A 46 8.03 -4.98 -4.00
CA SER A 46 9.39 -4.50 -4.21
C SER A 46 9.51 -3.58 -5.44
N ALA A 47 10.10 -2.40 -5.23
CA ALA A 47 10.53 -1.51 -6.30
C ALA A 47 11.68 -2.08 -7.17
N ARG A 48 12.33 -3.15 -6.72
CA ARG A 48 13.50 -3.75 -7.39
C ARG A 48 13.15 -4.96 -8.26
N THR A 49 11.88 -5.35 -8.30
CA THR A 49 11.41 -6.49 -9.11
C THR A 49 11.49 -6.14 -10.60
N LYS A 50 12.23 -6.94 -11.36
CA LYS A 50 12.42 -6.71 -12.79
C LYS A 50 11.22 -7.17 -13.62
N PRO A 51 11.00 -6.63 -14.84
CA PRO A 51 9.85 -6.97 -15.68
C PRO A 51 9.75 -8.43 -16.11
N ASP A 52 10.85 -9.18 -16.14
CA ASP A 52 10.94 -10.60 -16.46
C ASP A 52 10.67 -11.53 -15.26
N ASN A 53 10.53 -10.96 -14.06
CA ASN A 53 10.26 -11.72 -12.84
C ASN A 53 8.80 -12.19 -12.79
N LYS A 54 8.59 -13.43 -12.36
CA LYS A 54 7.25 -14.02 -12.21
C LYS A 54 6.29 -13.16 -11.39
N TYR A 55 6.77 -12.51 -10.34
CA TYR A 55 5.93 -11.65 -9.48
C TYR A 55 5.57 -10.32 -10.13
N TYR A 56 6.41 -9.80 -11.04
CA TYR A 56 6.05 -8.63 -11.85
C TYR A 56 4.88 -8.97 -12.79
N LEU A 57 4.99 -10.10 -13.48
CA LEU A 57 3.94 -10.56 -14.39
C LEU A 57 2.65 -10.86 -13.65
N LEU A 58 2.74 -11.56 -12.52
CA LEU A 58 1.58 -11.86 -11.67
C LEU A 58 0.93 -10.59 -11.10
N ALA A 59 1.71 -9.60 -10.64
CA ALA A 59 1.17 -8.33 -10.15
C ALA A 59 0.42 -7.57 -11.24
N LYS A 60 0.92 -7.60 -12.48
CA LYS A 60 0.24 -7.02 -13.64
C LYS A 60 -1.09 -7.74 -13.91
N GLU A 61 -1.11 -9.07 -13.91
CA GLU A 61 -2.31 -9.86 -14.12
C GLU A 61 -3.35 -9.66 -13.02
N ILE A 62 -2.92 -9.63 -11.75
CA ILE A 62 -3.78 -9.34 -10.60
C ILE A 62 -4.42 -7.96 -10.77
N ALA A 63 -3.65 -6.94 -11.11
CA ALA A 63 -4.17 -5.58 -11.32
C ALA A 63 -5.19 -5.53 -12.47
N THR A 64 -4.97 -6.28 -13.55
CA THR A 64 -5.93 -6.42 -14.64
C THR A 64 -7.25 -7.03 -14.14
N SER A 65 -7.18 -8.14 -13.40
CA SER A 65 -8.39 -8.82 -12.87
C SER A 65 -9.13 -7.96 -11.84
N ILE A 66 -8.42 -7.18 -11.01
CA ILE A 66 -9.00 -6.21 -10.08
C ILE A 66 -9.81 -5.14 -10.84
N VAL A 67 -9.28 -4.63 -11.95
CA VAL A 67 -10.00 -3.65 -12.79
C VAL A 67 -11.22 -4.29 -13.46
N GLU A 68 -11.10 -5.51 -13.98
CA GLU A 68 -12.22 -6.25 -14.57
C GLU A 68 -13.35 -6.50 -13.56
N SER A 69 -13.03 -6.60 -12.27
CA SER A 69 -14.00 -6.67 -11.16
C SER A 69 -14.53 -5.29 -10.71
N GLY A 70 -14.19 -4.21 -11.42
CA GLY A 70 -14.77 -2.87 -11.19
C GLY A 70 -14.01 -1.98 -10.21
N TYR A 71 -12.83 -2.37 -9.73
CA TYR A 71 -12.01 -1.56 -8.83
C TYR A 71 -10.94 -0.76 -9.58
N GLY A 72 -10.50 0.35 -8.98
CA GLY A 72 -9.25 1.00 -9.34
C GLY A 72 -8.05 0.33 -8.67
N VAL A 73 -6.84 0.72 -9.09
CA VAL A 73 -5.59 0.24 -8.48
C VAL A 73 -4.81 1.42 -7.92
N ILE A 74 -4.40 1.32 -6.66
CA ILE A 74 -3.54 2.29 -5.98
C ILE A 74 -2.18 1.66 -5.74
N THR A 75 -1.11 2.39 -6.03
CA THR A 75 0.27 1.99 -5.70
C THR A 75 1.05 3.16 -5.11
N GLY A 76 2.28 2.89 -4.65
CA GLY A 76 3.21 3.94 -4.25
C GLY A 76 3.86 4.71 -5.42
N GLY A 77 3.48 4.40 -6.66
CA GLY A 77 3.91 5.13 -7.86
C GLY A 77 5.34 4.88 -8.33
N GLY A 78 6.09 4.00 -7.66
CA GLY A 78 7.47 3.66 -8.00
C GLY A 78 7.60 2.57 -9.07
N PRO A 79 8.84 2.11 -9.33
CA PRO A 79 9.12 1.03 -10.28
C PRO A 79 8.76 -0.36 -9.72
N GLY A 80 9.08 -1.40 -10.46
CA GLY A 80 8.93 -2.81 -10.07
C GLY A 80 7.48 -3.25 -9.92
N ILE A 81 7.09 -3.79 -8.78
CA ILE A 81 5.71 -4.27 -8.55
C ILE A 81 4.69 -3.15 -8.69
N MET A 82 4.99 -1.94 -8.24
CA MET A 82 4.10 -0.78 -8.36
C MET A 82 3.86 -0.42 -9.84
N GLU A 83 4.92 -0.39 -10.63
CA GLU A 83 4.82 -0.19 -12.08
C GLU A 83 4.02 -1.31 -12.75
N ALA A 84 4.27 -2.58 -12.40
CA ALA A 84 3.53 -3.71 -12.95
C ALA A 84 2.03 -3.59 -12.70
N ALA A 85 1.65 -3.23 -11.47
CA ALA A 85 0.26 -3.05 -11.08
C ALA A 85 -0.41 -1.88 -11.81
N ASN A 86 0.24 -0.71 -11.86
CA ASN A 86 -0.28 0.42 -12.63
C ASN A 86 -0.39 0.11 -14.12
N LYS A 87 0.58 -0.65 -14.69
CA LYS A 87 0.54 -1.11 -16.07
C LYS A 87 -0.66 -2.01 -16.34
N GLY A 88 -0.90 -3.00 -15.48
CA GLY A 88 -2.07 -3.87 -15.58
C GLY A 88 -3.39 -3.09 -15.54
N ALA A 89 -3.50 -2.15 -14.59
CA ALA A 89 -4.68 -1.31 -14.47
C ALA A 89 -4.90 -0.43 -15.72
N LYS A 90 -3.86 0.20 -16.24
CA LYS A 90 -3.94 1.06 -17.43
C LYS A 90 -4.29 0.29 -18.69
N GLU A 91 -3.67 -0.87 -18.90
CA GLU A 91 -3.97 -1.75 -20.05
C GLU A 91 -5.41 -2.28 -20.01
N ALA A 92 -5.94 -2.55 -18.83
CA ALA A 92 -7.34 -2.91 -18.62
C ALA A 92 -8.31 -1.72 -18.66
N LYS A 93 -7.84 -0.50 -18.96
CA LYS A 93 -8.60 0.76 -18.99
C LYS A 93 -9.27 1.13 -17.67
N GLY A 94 -8.72 0.68 -16.57
CA GLY A 94 -9.15 1.03 -15.21
C GLY A 94 -8.45 2.26 -14.68
N LYS A 95 -8.83 2.68 -13.47
CA LYS A 95 -8.20 3.78 -12.74
C LYS A 95 -6.83 3.32 -12.22
N SER A 96 -5.79 4.06 -12.56
CA SER A 96 -4.41 3.79 -12.16
C SER A 96 -3.86 4.94 -11.33
N VAL A 97 -3.76 4.74 -10.01
CA VAL A 97 -3.45 5.79 -9.03
C VAL A 97 -2.04 5.60 -8.48
N GLY A 98 -1.31 6.69 -8.32
CA GLY A 98 -0.01 6.72 -7.68
C GLY A 98 0.03 7.67 -6.49
N LEU A 99 0.24 7.12 -5.28
CA LEU A 99 0.57 7.90 -4.09
C LEU A 99 2.08 7.98 -3.96
N CYS A 100 2.68 8.95 -4.65
CA CYS A 100 4.12 9.10 -4.78
C CYS A 100 4.73 9.79 -3.56
N ILE A 101 6.01 9.54 -3.30
CA ILE A 101 6.78 10.28 -2.30
C ILE A 101 8.09 10.73 -2.92
N ASP A 102 8.48 11.97 -2.65
CA ASP A 102 9.77 12.50 -3.10
C ASP A 102 10.89 11.92 -2.22
N LEU A 103 11.74 11.10 -2.81
CA LEU A 103 12.87 10.49 -2.12
C LEU A 103 14.17 11.20 -2.58
N PRO A 104 14.96 11.78 -1.66
CA PRO A 104 16.15 12.59 -2.00
C PRO A 104 17.23 11.84 -2.78
N PHE A 105 17.14 10.52 -2.88
CA PHE A 105 18.14 9.64 -3.49
C PHE A 105 17.62 8.85 -4.70
N GLU A 106 16.33 8.95 -5.03
CA GLU A 106 15.79 8.34 -6.23
C GLU A 106 15.83 9.37 -7.37
N GLN A 107 16.52 9.00 -8.46
CA GLN A 107 16.55 9.82 -9.64
C GLN A 107 15.14 9.92 -10.22
N LYS A 108 14.73 11.12 -10.64
CA LYS A 108 13.43 11.40 -11.29
C LYS A 108 13.18 10.61 -12.60
N GLU A 109 14.13 9.76 -12.99
CA GLU A 109 14.03 8.91 -14.20
C GLU A 109 13.08 7.70 -14.07
N SER A 110 12.53 7.44 -12.88
CA SER A 110 11.56 6.36 -12.67
C SER A 110 10.12 6.85 -12.64
N ASP A 111 9.75 7.81 -13.48
CA ASP A 111 8.35 8.21 -13.60
C ASP A 111 7.53 7.03 -14.14
N ASN A 112 6.71 6.48 -13.27
CA ASN A 112 5.80 5.39 -13.63
C ASN A 112 4.73 5.92 -14.60
N LYS A 113 4.98 5.77 -15.90
CA LYS A 113 4.13 6.29 -17.00
C LYS A 113 2.74 5.63 -17.09
N TYR A 114 2.49 4.63 -16.27
CA TYR A 114 1.22 3.93 -16.23
C TYR A 114 0.24 4.50 -15.20
N ILE A 115 0.63 5.50 -14.41
CA ILE A 115 -0.28 6.26 -13.57
C ILE A 115 -1.08 7.23 -14.44
N ASP A 116 -2.35 7.45 -14.13
CA ASP A 116 -3.16 8.45 -14.79
C ASP A 116 -2.70 9.86 -14.36
N ASP A 117 -2.59 10.78 -15.32
CA ASP A 117 -1.99 12.11 -15.09
C ASP A 117 -2.72 12.90 -13.98
N ASP A 118 -4.04 12.75 -13.91
CA ASP A 118 -4.89 13.40 -12.90
C ASP A 118 -4.95 12.64 -11.56
N LYS A 119 -4.32 11.46 -11.47
CA LYS A 119 -4.33 10.57 -10.28
C LYS A 119 -2.93 10.33 -9.70
N LYS A 120 -1.97 11.11 -10.12
CA LYS A 120 -0.65 11.17 -9.47
C LYS A 120 -0.71 12.16 -8.32
N ILE A 121 -0.53 11.68 -7.10
CA ILE A 121 -0.54 12.48 -5.88
C ILE A 121 0.83 12.39 -5.23
N GLU A 122 1.49 13.54 -5.05
CA GLU A 122 2.83 13.64 -4.48
C GLU A 122 2.75 14.06 -3.01
N PHE A 123 3.58 13.45 -2.17
CA PHE A 123 3.69 13.69 -0.74
C PHE A 123 5.14 13.92 -0.35
N ASP A 124 5.39 14.86 0.55
CA ASP A 124 6.69 15.06 1.22
C ASP A 124 6.77 14.23 2.51
N TYR A 125 5.61 13.91 3.12
CA TYR A 125 5.53 13.21 4.41
C TYR A 125 4.98 11.79 4.27
N PHE A 126 5.79 10.80 4.68
CA PHE A 126 5.40 9.39 4.66
C PHE A 126 4.10 9.10 5.41
N PHE A 127 3.93 9.67 6.60
CA PHE A 127 2.75 9.41 7.42
C PHE A 127 1.46 9.96 6.82
N VAL A 128 1.51 11.07 6.07
CA VAL A 128 0.33 11.56 5.35
C VAL A 128 -0.07 10.58 4.25
N ARG A 129 0.90 10.13 3.45
CA ARG A 129 0.69 9.12 2.40
C ARG A 129 0.10 7.82 2.96
N LYS A 130 0.62 7.34 4.09
CA LYS A 130 0.12 6.13 4.76
C LYS A 130 -1.36 6.25 5.15
N VAL A 131 -1.76 7.40 5.68
CA VAL A 131 -3.18 7.66 6.00
C VAL A 131 -4.05 7.55 4.74
N MET A 132 -3.60 8.02 3.57
CA MET A 132 -4.36 7.90 2.33
C MET A 132 -4.52 6.43 1.90
N PHE A 133 -3.46 5.62 2.01
CA PHE A 133 -3.55 4.18 1.75
C PHE A 133 -4.56 3.50 2.67
N MET A 134 -4.48 3.75 3.98
CA MET A 134 -5.34 3.11 4.98
C MET A 134 -6.81 3.52 4.83
N LYS A 135 -7.08 4.80 4.52
CA LYS A 135 -8.43 5.32 4.46
C LYS A 135 -9.20 4.87 3.23
N TYR A 136 -8.58 4.89 2.07
CA TYR A 136 -9.29 4.77 0.78
C TYR A 136 -9.18 3.40 0.11
N ALA A 137 -8.23 2.57 0.53
CA ALA A 137 -8.13 1.22 -0.02
C ALA A 137 -9.25 0.31 0.49
N GLN A 138 -9.86 -0.42 -0.43
CA GLN A 138 -10.87 -1.43 -0.13
C GLN A 138 -10.27 -2.83 0.05
N GLY A 139 -8.96 -2.95 -0.02
CA GLY A 139 -8.18 -4.16 0.17
C GLY A 139 -6.71 -3.92 -0.13
N PHE A 140 -5.86 -4.73 0.47
CA PHE A 140 -4.42 -4.73 0.24
C PHE A 140 -3.99 -6.04 -0.41
N VAL A 141 -3.31 -5.92 -1.56
CA VAL A 141 -2.58 -7.02 -2.20
C VAL A 141 -1.09 -6.78 -1.98
N VAL A 142 -0.46 -7.68 -1.27
CA VAL A 142 0.93 -7.51 -0.82
C VAL A 142 1.80 -8.55 -1.52
N MET A 143 2.52 -8.11 -2.54
CA MET A 143 3.49 -8.91 -3.28
C MET A 143 4.83 -8.99 -2.53
N PRO A 144 5.72 -9.93 -2.87
CA PRO A 144 7.06 -9.98 -2.31
C PRO A 144 7.76 -8.63 -2.33
N GLY A 145 8.29 -8.21 -1.16
CA GLY A 145 8.90 -6.88 -1.03
C GLY A 145 9.84 -6.75 0.15
N GLY A 146 10.41 -5.56 0.30
CA GLY A 146 11.34 -5.23 1.38
C GLY A 146 10.68 -4.52 2.54
N PHE A 147 11.49 -3.75 3.31
CA PHE A 147 11.03 -3.08 4.52
C PHE A 147 9.84 -2.13 4.29
N GLY A 148 9.81 -1.38 3.19
CA GLY A 148 8.67 -0.50 2.90
C GLY A 148 7.36 -1.28 2.69
N THR A 149 7.44 -2.46 2.07
CA THR A 149 6.28 -3.35 1.91
C THR A 149 5.82 -3.92 3.25
N LEU A 150 6.76 -4.34 4.10
CA LEU A 150 6.49 -4.84 5.46
C LEU A 150 5.92 -3.75 6.36
N ASP A 151 6.40 -2.51 6.24
CA ASP A 151 5.93 -1.36 7.00
C ASP A 151 4.44 -1.09 6.74
N GLU A 152 4.00 -1.06 5.48
CA GLU A 152 2.58 -0.91 5.14
C GLU A 152 1.75 -2.12 5.58
N LEU A 153 2.27 -3.33 5.42
CA LEU A 153 1.60 -4.57 5.84
C LEU A 153 1.34 -4.58 7.35
N PHE A 154 2.36 -4.36 8.16
CA PHE A 154 2.23 -4.43 9.61
C PHE A 154 1.44 -3.25 10.20
N GLU A 155 1.46 -2.08 9.56
CA GLU A 155 0.58 -0.99 9.95
C GLU A 155 -0.89 -1.37 9.74
N ALA A 156 -1.25 -1.90 8.57
CA ALA A 156 -2.62 -2.33 8.29
C ALA A 156 -3.08 -3.43 9.27
N ILE A 157 -2.25 -4.45 9.49
CA ILE A 157 -2.54 -5.51 10.47
C ILE A 157 -2.79 -4.92 11.86
N THR A 158 -1.92 -4.02 12.31
CA THR A 158 -2.02 -3.40 13.65
C THR A 158 -3.29 -2.56 13.78
N LEU A 159 -3.62 -1.77 12.78
CA LEU A 159 -4.82 -0.91 12.80
C LEU A 159 -6.11 -1.73 12.80
N ILE A 160 -6.17 -2.82 12.03
CA ILE A 160 -7.31 -3.77 12.04
C ILE A 160 -7.39 -4.52 13.37
N GLN A 161 -6.25 -5.06 13.87
CA GLN A 161 -6.17 -5.77 15.15
C GLN A 161 -6.68 -4.91 16.31
N THR A 162 -6.31 -3.64 16.32
CA THR A 162 -6.67 -2.68 17.37
C THR A 162 -8.02 -1.98 17.13
N THR A 163 -8.74 -2.37 16.10
CA THR A 163 -10.04 -1.78 15.71
C THR A 163 -10.00 -0.25 15.50
N LYS A 164 -8.87 0.25 15.00
CA LYS A 164 -8.69 1.67 14.65
C LYS A 164 -9.20 2.00 13.26
N ILE A 165 -9.29 1.00 12.40
CA ILE A 165 -9.92 1.05 11.10
C ILE A 165 -10.87 -0.14 10.93
N GLU A 166 -11.80 -0.01 10.00
CA GLU A 166 -12.66 -1.13 9.59
C GLU A 166 -11.83 -2.25 8.97
N LYS A 167 -12.36 -3.47 9.03
CA LYS A 167 -11.72 -4.63 8.38
C LYS A 167 -11.80 -4.47 6.87
N PHE A 168 -10.72 -4.80 6.20
CA PHE A 168 -10.67 -5.03 4.77
C PHE A 168 -9.72 -6.19 4.45
N PRO A 169 -9.80 -6.82 3.28
CA PRO A 169 -8.95 -7.96 2.93
C PRO A 169 -7.48 -7.55 2.83
N ILE A 170 -6.60 -8.28 3.54
CA ILE A 170 -5.16 -8.23 3.35
C ILE A 170 -4.73 -9.54 2.71
N ILE A 171 -4.19 -9.50 1.49
CA ILE A 171 -3.90 -10.67 0.68
C ILE A 171 -2.40 -10.70 0.38
N LEU A 172 -1.69 -11.67 0.95
CA LEU A 172 -0.27 -11.91 0.74
C LEU A 172 -0.12 -12.84 -0.46
N VAL A 173 0.49 -12.37 -1.53
CA VAL A 173 0.68 -13.14 -2.76
C VAL A 173 2.09 -13.73 -2.81
N GLY A 174 2.17 -15.02 -3.05
CA GLY A 174 3.43 -15.75 -3.13
C GLY A 174 3.77 -16.49 -1.84
N SER A 175 3.11 -17.63 -1.61
CA SER A 175 3.28 -18.49 -0.42
C SER A 175 4.74 -18.81 -0.14
N SER A 176 5.53 -19.10 -1.18
CA SER A 176 6.95 -19.42 -1.04
C SER A 176 7.80 -18.27 -0.47
N PHE A 177 7.38 -17.02 -0.63
CA PHE A 177 8.05 -15.87 -0.04
C PHE A 177 7.58 -15.62 1.41
N TRP A 178 6.28 -15.73 1.64
CA TRP A 178 5.68 -15.34 2.92
C TRP A 178 5.74 -16.42 3.99
N SER A 179 5.88 -17.72 3.62
CA SER A 179 5.85 -18.84 4.57
C SER A 179 6.81 -18.66 5.75
N GLY A 180 8.06 -18.28 5.51
CA GLY A 180 9.04 -18.11 6.58
C GLY A 180 8.66 -17.03 7.61
N LEU A 181 8.06 -15.91 7.16
CA LEU A 181 7.56 -14.87 8.05
C LEU A 181 6.35 -15.37 8.85
N ILE A 182 5.41 -16.04 8.20
CA ILE A 182 4.20 -16.56 8.83
C ILE A 182 4.52 -17.67 9.85
N ASP A 183 5.44 -18.55 9.51
CA ASP A 183 5.92 -19.59 10.43
C ASP A 183 6.59 -18.96 11.65
N TRP A 184 7.43 -17.94 11.47
CA TRP A 184 8.02 -17.20 12.58
C TRP A 184 6.95 -16.52 13.46
N ILE A 185 5.94 -15.90 12.87
CA ILE A 185 4.82 -15.29 13.62
C ILE A 185 4.07 -16.36 14.43
N LYS A 186 3.74 -17.50 13.81
CA LYS A 186 3.06 -18.62 14.49
C LYS A 186 3.90 -19.20 15.64
N GLU A 187 5.15 -19.52 15.36
CA GLU A 187 5.99 -20.17 16.36
C GLU A 187 6.40 -19.22 17.48
N THR A 188 6.81 -17.98 17.11
CA THR A 188 7.41 -17.05 18.05
C THR A 188 6.39 -16.14 18.71
N LEU A 189 5.51 -15.48 17.93
CA LEU A 189 4.58 -14.51 18.49
C LEU A 189 3.33 -15.18 19.06
N LEU A 190 2.73 -16.15 18.35
CA LEU A 190 1.52 -16.80 18.79
C LEU A 190 1.80 -17.88 19.86
N ASN A 191 2.61 -18.89 19.55
CA ASN A 191 2.75 -20.05 20.41
C ASN A 191 3.67 -19.80 21.61
N LYS A 192 4.87 -19.25 21.37
CA LYS A 192 5.90 -19.11 22.41
C LYS A 192 5.67 -17.90 23.32
N ASN A 193 5.52 -16.72 22.73
CA ASN A 193 5.46 -15.47 23.49
C ASN A 193 4.04 -14.96 23.74
N LYS A 194 3.03 -15.47 23.03
CA LYS A 194 1.62 -15.10 23.15
C LYS A 194 1.39 -13.58 23.03
N THR A 195 2.14 -12.94 22.14
CA THR A 195 2.03 -11.50 21.85
C THR A 195 0.99 -11.20 20.78
N VAL A 196 0.51 -12.22 20.08
CA VAL A 196 -0.64 -12.18 19.17
C VAL A 196 -1.58 -13.37 19.49
N SER A 197 -2.82 -13.29 19.03
CA SER A 197 -3.85 -14.32 19.22
C SER A 197 -4.16 -15.10 17.93
N GLU A 198 -4.86 -16.23 18.05
CA GLU A 198 -5.32 -16.97 16.88
C GLU A 198 -6.24 -16.14 15.96
N LYS A 199 -7.03 -15.22 16.53
CA LYS A 199 -7.89 -14.32 15.76
C LYS A 199 -7.09 -13.37 14.88
N ASP A 200 -5.90 -12.97 15.32
CA ASP A 200 -5.02 -12.07 14.56
C ASP A 200 -4.46 -12.76 13.31
N MET A 201 -4.35 -14.09 13.35
CA MET A 201 -3.93 -14.89 12.19
C MET A 201 -4.98 -14.96 11.08
N LEU A 202 -6.21 -14.52 11.35
CA LEU A 202 -7.30 -14.45 10.38
C LEU A 202 -7.41 -13.10 9.68
N ILE A 203 -6.53 -12.14 10.00
CA ILE A 203 -6.53 -10.78 9.41
C ILE A 203 -6.07 -10.81 7.95
N PHE A 204 -5.24 -11.78 7.57
CA PHE A 204 -4.66 -11.86 6.23
C PHE A 204 -4.86 -13.25 5.60
N HIS A 205 -4.85 -13.27 4.27
CA HIS A 205 -4.91 -14.47 3.45
C HIS A 205 -3.58 -14.66 2.71
N ILE A 206 -3.22 -15.91 2.39
CA ILE A 206 -2.02 -16.23 1.59
C ILE A 206 -2.49 -16.97 0.36
N VAL A 207 -2.13 -16.47 -0.83
CA VAL A 207 -2.55 -17.01 -2.13
C VAL A 207 -1.40 -17.01 -3.12
N ASP A 208 -1.54 -17.74 -4.21
CA ASP A 208 -0.51 -17.84 -5.24
C ASP A 208 -0.99 -17.40 -6.64
N ASP A 209 -2.29 -17.20 -6.83
CA ASP A 209 -2.87 -16.83 -8.12
C ASP A 209 -3.84 -15.63 -8.04
N LYS A 210 -4.19 -15.08 -9.20
CA LYS A 210 -5.06 -13.91 -9.34
C LYS A 210 -6.53 -14.23 -9.07
N GLU A 211 -6.95 -15.44 -9.37
CA GLU A 211 -8.33 -15.91 -9.20
C GLU A 211 -8.70 -15.93 -7.72
N GLU A 212 -7.81 -16.42 -6.86
CA GLU A 212 -8.00 -16.40 -5.41
C GLU A 212 -8.03 -14.97 -4.86
N VAL A 213 -7.18 -14.06 -5.38
CA VAL A 213 -7.21 -12.63 -5.00
C VAL A 213 -8.58 -12.02 -5.25
N VAL A 214 -9.10 -12.16 -6.46
CA VAL A 214 -10.41 -11.60 -6.83
C VAL A 214 -11.52 -12.21 -6.00
N LYS A 215 -11.52 -13.53 -5.84
CA LYS A 215 -12.53 -14.25 -5.04
C LYS A 215 -12.60 -13.74 -3.60
N ILE A 216 -11.46 -13.49 -2.95
CA ILE A 216 -11.42 -12.97 -1.58
C ILE A 216 -11.99 -11.55 -1.53
N LEU A 217 -11.60 -10.68 -2.48
CA LEU A 217 -12.10 -9.31 -2.56
C LEU A 217 -13.62 -9.27 -2.75
N GLU A 218 -14.14 -10.01 -3.73
CA GLU A 218 -15.57 -10.06 -4.04
C GLU A 218 -16.38 -10.66 -2.86
N ALA A 219 -15.91 -11.74 -2.26
CA ALA A 219 -16.60 -12.36 -1.11
C ALA A 219 -16.69 -11.35 0.04
N PHE A 220 -15.59 -10.63 0.36
CA PHE A 220 -15.62 -9.65 1.42
C PHE A 220 -16.58 -8.49 1.13
N HIS A 221 -16.54 -7.93 -0.08
CA HIS A 221 -17.37 -6.77 -0.41
C HIS A 221 -18.85 -7.12 -0.59
N ASN A 222 -19.18 -8.36 -0.94
CA ASN A 222 -20.56 -8.84 -0.93
C ASN A 222 -21.14 -8.88 0.48
N ASP A 223 -20.32 -9.22 1.49
CA ASP A 223 -20.75 -9.33 2.89
C ASP A 223 -20.76 -7.96 3.62
N TYR A 224 -19.80 -7.10 3.35
CA TYR A 224 -19.56 -5.87 4.14
C TYR A 224 -19.79 -4.56 3.36
N GLY A 225 -19.92 -4.62 2.04
CA GLY A 225 -20.05 -3.43 1.19
C GLY A 225 -18.75 -2.68 0.99
N LEU A 226 -18.84 -1.49 0.41
CA LEU A 226 -17.72 -0.60 0.08
C LEU A 226 -17.85 0.72 0.84
N SER A 227 -16.86 1.08 1.61
CA SER A 227 -16.82 2.36 2.34
C SER A 227 -15.37 2.77 2.66
N PRO A 228 -15.08 4.07 2.88
CA PRO A 228 -13.82 4.47 3.51
C PRO A 228 -13.67 3.81 4.87
N ASN A 229 -12.43 3.45 5.24
CA ASN A 229 -12.14 2.65 6.44
C ASN A 229 -12.22 3.45 7.76
N PHE A 230 -12.29 4.77 7.70
CA PHE A 230 -12.55 5.67 8.84
C PHE A 230 -12.90 7.08 8.36
#